data_3857641f3fd501076a7554606aed4ec8
#
_entry.id   3857641f3fd501076a7554606aed4ec8
#
_cell.length_a   1.000
_cell.length_b   1.000
_cell.length_c   1.000
_cell.angle_alpha   90.00
_cell.angle_beta   90.00
_cell.angle_gamma   90.00
#
_symmetry.space_group_name_H-M   'P 1'
#
loop_
_entity.id
_entity.type
_entity.pdbx_description
1 polymer ?
#
loop_
_entity_poly.entity_id
_entity_poly.type
_entity_poly.pdbx_seq_one_letter_code
_entity_poly.pdbx_strand_id
1 'polypeptide(L)'
;MSKQIILKNIFTEYDDSIHGDGNIDPLGILVIWSGLGREIFSSRISSIANDLRSYTVNLLHHAVIKSLIEDSSVNLSNKTSAIYHDKNDLKFKHSCILMLENIYIFSMIKNSLSDDSVALQGVLGSSNGRKIWESQSANPKLAFGVDVKESQVLVRQLLLGVNGRYKSPMTTWSLCL
;
A
#
# COMPACT_ATOMS: atom_id res chain seq x y z
N MET A 1 -54.04 -7.92 11.08
CA MET A 1 -53.06 -7.17 10.26
C MET A 1 -52.43 -8.13 9.26
N SER A 2 -52.63 -7.91 7.97
CA SER A 2 -52.18 -8.84 6.93
C SER A 2 -50.65 -8.84 6.81
N LYS A 3 -50.01 -10.00 6.62
CA LYS A 3 -48.56 -10.13 6.34
C LYS A 3 -48.09 -9.25 5.18
N GLN A 4 -48.93 -8.94 4.21
CA GLN A 4 -48.65 -8.06 3.09
C GLN A 4 -48.43 -6.60 3.50
N ILE A 5 -49.10 -6.09 4.55
CA ILE A 5 -48.91 -4.71 5.02
C ILE A 5 -47.58 -4.55 5.70
N ILE A 6 -47.11 -5.58 6.39
CA ILE A 6 -45.80 -5.55 7.07
C ILE A 6 -44.66 -5.52 6.04
N LEU A 7 -44.76 -6.29 4.97
CA LEU A 7 -43.79 -6.33 3.90
C LEU A 7 -43.72 -5.00 3.13
N LYS A 8 -44.83 -4.34 2.83
CA LYS A 8 -44.88 -3.04 2.18
C LYS A 8 -44.19 -1.92 3.02
N ASN A 9 -44.20 -2.05 4.34
CA ASN A 9 -43.55 -1.07 5.21
C ASN A 9 -42.08 -1.32 5.44
N ILE A 10 -41.58 -2.51 5.03
CA ILE A 10 -40.16 -2.89 5.19
C ILE A 10 -39.39 -2.66 3.89
N PHE A 11 -40.05 -2.89 2.74
CA PHE A 11 -39.41 -2.70 1.45
C PHE A 11 -39.89 -1.37 0.82
N THR A 12 -38.95 -0.52 0.42
CA THR A 12 -39.24 0.63 -0.43
C THR A 12 -39.70 0.17 -1.81
N GLU A 13 -40.55 0.96 -2.46
CA GLU A 13 -40.88 0.71 -3.86
C GLU A 13 -39.62 0.80 -4.71
N TYR A 14 -39.55 -0.05 -5.76
CA TYR A 14 -38.44 -0.02 -6.70
C TYR A 14 -38.38 1.35 -7.39
N ASP A 15 -37.27 2.03 -7.26
CA ASP A 15 -37.03 3.33 -7.87
C ASP A 15 -35.84 3.23 -8.84
N ASP A 16 -36.16 3.35 -10.13
CA ASP A 16 -35.15 3.29 -11.20
C ASP A 16 -34.08 4.40 -11.09
N SER A 17 -34.39 5.50 -10.43
CA SER A 17 -33.44 6.61 -10.23
C SER A 17 -32.29 6.25 -9.27
N ILE A 18 -32.47 5.20 -8.48
CA ILE A 18 -31.45 4.68 -7.55
C ILE A 18 -30.42 3.80 -8.26
N HIS A 19 -30.70 3.40 -9.50
CA HIS A 19 -29.77 2.64 -10.35
C HIS A 19 -28.68 3.48 -11.03
N GLY A 20 -28.46 4.71 -10.58
CA GLY A 20 -27.23 5.42 -10.93
C GLY A 20 -25.98 4.66 -10.40
N ASP A 21 -24.84 4.82 -11.08
CA ASP A 21 -23.54 4.15 -10.90
C ASP A 21 -22.95 4.08 -9.46
N GLY A 22 -23.76 4.21 -8.45
CA GLY A 22 -23.39 4.01 -7.06
C GLY A 22 -23.52 2.54 -6.65
N ASN A 23 -22.49 1.99 -6.02
CA ASN A 23 -22.54 0.70 -5.33
C ASN A 23 -23.54 0.76 -4.15
N ILE A 24 -24.82 0.81 -4.46
CA ILE A 24 -25.88 0.77 -3.45
C ILE A 24 -26.01 -0.69 -3.01
N ASP A 25 -25.80 -0.93 -1.74
CA ASP A 25 -26.02 -2.23 -1.10
C ASP A 25 -27.36 -2.22 -0.33
N PRO A 26 -28.50 -2.39 -1.02
CA PRO A 26 -29.84 -2.21 -0.43
C PRO A 26 -30.16 -3.24 0.65
N LEU A 27 -29.45 -4.37 0.66
CA LEU A 27 -29.63 -5.44 1.64
C LEU A 27 -28.56 -5.45 2.73
N GLY A 28 -27.60 -4.52 2.69
CA GLY A 28 -26.49 -4.48 3.63
C GLY A 28 -25.55 -5.68 3.53
N ILE A 29 -25.55 -6.37 2.37
CA ILE A 29 -24.74 -7.59 2.16
C ILE A 29 -23.25 -7.28 2.30
N LEU A 30 -22.78 -6.12 1.78
CA LEU A 30 -21.40 -5.70 1.94
C LEU A 30 -21.04 -5.45 3.40
N VAL A 31 -21.96 -4.91 4.20
CA VAL A 31 -21.76 -4.69 5.64
C VAL A 31 -21.67 -6.03 6.37
N ILE A 32 -22.54 -6.99 6.02
CA ILE A 32 -22.53 -8.34 6.57
C ILE A 32 -21.24 -9.06 6.20
N TRP A 33 -20.85 -9.05 4.92
CA TRP A 33 -19.60 -9.65 4.45
C TRP A 33 -18.36 -9.01 5.08
N SER A 34 -18.35 -7.69 5.23
CA SER A 34 -17.27 -6.98 5.94
C SER A 34 -17.20 -7.36 7.42
N GLY A 35 -18.37 -7.58 8.05
CA GLY A 35 -18.47 -8.04 9.42
C GLY A 35 -17.93 -9.46 9.58
N LEU A 36 -18.40 -10.39 8.76
CA LEU A 36 -17.92 -11.78 8.72
C LEU A 36 -16.45 -11.85 8.36
N GLY A 37 -16.00 -11.08 7.38
CA GLY A 37 -14.60 -11.00 7.01
C GLY A 37 -13.71 -10.53 8.17
N ARG A 38 -14.16 -9.54 8.94
CA ARG A 38 -13.45 -9.09 10.16
C ARG A 38 -13.42 -10.16 11.24
N GLU A 39 -14.50 -10.90 11.43
CA GLU A 39 -14.56 -11.98 12.42
C GLU A 39 -13.64 -13.14 12.03
N ILE A 40 -13.69 -13.58 10.75
CA ILE A 40 -12.92 -14.72 10.26
C ILE A 40 -11.43 -14.39 10.15
N PHE A 41 -11.10 -13.23 9.56
CA PHE A 41 -9.71 -12.83 9.31
C PHE A 41 -9.11 -11.99 10.42
N SER A 42 -9.94 -11.56 11.38
CA SER A 42 -9.53 -10.68 12.47
C SER A 42 -8.89 -9.39 11.94
N SER A 43 -7.77 -8.97 12.50
CA SER A 43 -7.02 -7.80 12.03
C SER A 43 -6.11 -8.08 10.82
N ARG A 44 -6.14 -9.29 10.26
CA ARG A 44 -5.23 -9.73 9.18
C ARG A 44 -5.53 -9.08 7.84
N ILE A 45 -6.81 -8.85 7.57
CA ILE A 45 -7.26 -8.14 6.36
C ILE A 45 -8.12 -6.97 6.78
N SER A 46 -7.79 -5.78 6.31
CA SER A 46 -8.57 -4.57 6.55
C SER A 46 -8.97 -3.91 5.24
N SER A 47 -9.96 -3.02 5.27
CA SER A 47 -10.35 -2.22 4.11
C SER A 47 -9.22 -1.37 3.53
N ILE A 48 -8.17 -1.13 4.32
CA ILE A 48 -6.99 -0.35 3.93
C ILE A 48 -5.92 -1.24 3.31
N ALA A 49 -5.84 -2.52 3.74
CA ALA A 49 -4.84 -3.49 3.32
C ALA A 49 -5.51 -4.65 2.56
N ASN A 50 -6.09 -4.36 1.41
CA ASN A 50 -6.89 -5.28 0.61
C ASN A 50 -6.23 -5.72 -0.71
N ASP A 51 -5.06 -5.21 -1.05
CA ASP A 51 -4.34 -5.54 -2.29
C ASP A 51 -3.24 -6.58 -2.02
N LEU A 52 -3.41 -7.79 -2.56
CA LEU A 52 -2.45 -8.90 -2.43
C LEU A 52 -1.06 -8.56 -2.99
N ARG A 53 -0.97 -7.77 -4.06
CA ARG A 53 0.32 -7.32 -4.60
C ARG A 53 1.13 -6.59 -3.56
N SER A 54 0.48 -5.73 -2.80
CA SER A 54 1.13 -4.94 -1.76
C SER A 54 1.68 -5.79 -0.62
N TYR A 55 1.03 -6.91 -0.27
CA TYR A 55 1.59 -7.89 0.66
C TYR A 55 2.86 -8.53 0.10
N THR A 56 2.81 -9.00 -1.15
CA THR A 56 3.98 -9.62 -1.80
C THR A 56 5.14 -8.64 -1.94
N VAL A 57 4.86 -7.41 -2.36
CA VAL A 57 5.87 -6.35 -2.49
C VAL A 57 6.50 -6.03 -1.14
N ASN A 58 5.69 -5.91 -0.08
CA ASN A 58 6.21 -5.63 1.26
C ASN A 58 7.08 -6.77 1.80
N LEU A 59 6.66 -8.02 1.60
CA LEU A 59 7.49 -9.20 1.93
C LEU A 59 8.82 -9.18 1.20
N LEU A 60 8.80 -8.88 -0.11
CA LEU A 60 10.02 -8.77 -0.90
C LEU A 60 10.94 -7.66 -0.36
N HIS A 61 10.40 -6.49 -0.03
CA HIS A 61 11.19 -5.40 0.55
C HIS A 61 11.87 -5.83 1.85
N HIS A 62 11.14 -6.48 2.76
CA HIS A 62 11.70 -6.98 4.01
C HIS A 62 12.76 -8.08 3.77
N ALA A 63 12.52 -8.99 2.82
CA ALA A 63 13.49 -10.04 2.47
C ALA A 63 14.79 -9.46 1.90
N VAL A 64 14.69 -8.45 1.02
CA VAL A 64 15.86 -7.74 0.47
C VAL A 64 16.65 -7.04 1.57
N ILE A 65 15.97 -6.33 2.47
CA ILE A 65 16.63 -5.62 3.57
C ILE A 65 17.31 -6.61 4.52
N LYS A 66 16.66 -7.72 4.84
CA LYS A 66 17.25 -8.77 5.66
C LYS A 66 18.51 -9.32 5.01
N SER A 67 18.45 -9.70 3.73
CA SER A 67 19.61 -10.16 2.97
C SER A 67 20.74 -9.14 2.95
N LEU A 68 20.42 -7.86 2.77
CA LEU A 68 21.40 -6.75 2.80
C LEU A 68 22.11 -6.64 4.15
N ILE A 69 21.38 -6.81 5.25
CA ILE A 69 21.93 -6.72 6.61
C ILE A 69 22.84 -7.92 6.91
N GLU A 70 22.39 -9.11 6.53
CA GLU A 70 23.09 -10.37 6.78
C GLU A 70 24.33 -10.55 5.90
N ASP A 71 24.38 -9.89 4.74
CA ASP A 71 25.52 -9.97 3.83
C ASP A 71 26.73 -9.17 4.36
N SER A 72 27.73 -9.89 4.83
CA SER A 72 28.99 -9.31 5.33
C SER A 72 29.84 -8.65 4.25
N SER A 73 29.62 -8.97 2.97
CA SER A 73 30.37 -8.37 1.86
C SER A 73 29.92 -6.93 1.55
N VAL A 74 28.70 -6.60 1.93
CA VAL A 74 28.13 -5.26 1.72
C VAL A 74 28.54 -4.33 2.88
N ASN A 75 29.35 -3.33 2.56
CA ASN A 75 29.74 -2.30 3.51
C ASN A 75 29.06 -0.97 3.18
N LEU A 76 28.73 -0.20 4.24
CA LEU A 76 28.23 1.15 4.05
C LEU A 76 29.33 2.03 3.44
N SER A 77 28.97 2.84 2.44
CA SER A 77 29.89 3.84 1.89
C SER A 77 30.25 4.89 2.96
N ASN A 78 31.37 5.56 2.80
CA ASN A 78 31.82 6.62 3.74
C ASN A 78 30.75 7.69 3.97
N LYS A 79 29.97 8.05 2.93
CA LYS A 79 28.86 9.01 3.05
C LYS A 79 27.69 8.45 3.86
N THR A 80 27.41 7.18 3.68
CA THR A 80 26.31 6.50 4.39
C THR A 80 26.69 6.21 5.84
N SER A 81 27.94 5.82 6.11
CA SER A 81 28.47 5.60 7.46
C SER A 81 28.53 6.87 8.30
N ALA A 82 28.63 8.04 7.67
CA ALA A 82 28.57 9.32 8.37
C ALA A 82 27.18 9.64 8.91
N ILE A 83 26.12 9.04 8.34
CA ILE A 83 24.72 9.28 8.69
C ILE A 83 24.18 8.14 9.56
N TYR A 84 24.54 6.91 9.25
CA TYR A 84 24.05 5.70 9.91
C TYR A 84 25.23 4.95 10.55
N HIS A 85 25.08 4.60 11.82
CA HIS A 85 26.15 3.90 12.56
C HIS A 85 26.39 2.48 12.03
N ASP A 86 25.34 1.77 11.67
CA ASP A 86 25.39 0.38 11.24
C ASP A 86 24.21 0.06 10.31
N LYS A 87 24.31 -1.05 9.58
CA LYS A 87 23.21 -1.63 8.77
C LYS A 87 21.99 -2.01 9.62
N ASN A 88 22.17 -2.29 10.91
CA ASN A 88 21.08 -2.56 11.85
C ASN A 88 20.36 -1.31 12.35
N ASP A 89 20.89 -0.11 12.08
CA ASP A 89 20.23 1.13 12.46
C ASP A 89 18.81 1.20 11.89
N LEU A 90 17.84 1.51 12.76
CA LEU A 90 16.44 1.62 12.38
C LEU A 90 16.21 2.68 11.30
N LYS A 91 16.93 3.80 11.35
CA LYS A 91 16.86 4.85 10.34
C LYS A 91 17.37 4.36 8.98
N PHE A 92 18.45 3.55 8.99
CA PHE A 92 18.94 2.92 7.76
C PHE A 92 17.91 1.96 7.16
N LYS A 93 17.32 1.07 7.97
CA LYS A 93 16.28 0.15 7.54
C LYS A 93 15.07 0.88 6.95
N HIS A 94 14.61 1.95 7.62
CA HIS A 94 13.52 2.79 7.12
C HIS A 94 13.87 3.49 5.81
N SER A 95 15.10 3.96 5.66
CA SER A 95 15.56 4.57 4.41
C SER A 95 15.60 3.58 3.26
N CYS A 96 15.99 2.32 3.54
CA CYS A 96 15.92 1.23 2.57
C CYS A 96 14.48 0.91 2.16
N ILE A 97 13.54 0.88 3.11
CA ILE A 97 12.12 0.67 2.82
C ILE A 97 11.61 1.77 1.88
N LEU A 98 11.85 3.04 2.20
CA LEU A 98 11.43 4.16 1.36
C LEU A 98 12.00 4.07 -0.06
N MET A 99 13.29 3.73 -0.18
CA MET A 99 13.94 3.58 -1.48
C MET A 99 13.31 2.46 -2.30
N LEU A 100 13.06 1.30 -1.70
CA LEU A 100 12.46 0.15 -2.38
C LEU A 100 11.01 0.44 -2.79
N GLU A 101 10.22 1.11 -1.95
CA GLU A 101 8.88 1.57 -2.30
C GLU A 101 8.91 2.54 -3.49
N ASN A 102 9.84 3.49 -3.49
CA ASN A 102 9.98 4.44 -4.59
C ASN A 102 10.38 3.74 -5.90
N ILE A 103 11.33 2.82 -5.84
CA ILE A 103 11.72 2.00 -7.00
C ILE A 103 10.49 1.25 -7.53
N TYR A 104 9.70 0.66 -6.66
CA TYR A 104 8.47 -0.03 -7.06
C TYR A 104 7.48 0.92 -7.75
N ILE A 105 7.18 2.08 -7.13
CA ILE A 105 6.25 3.08 -7.68
C ILE A 105 6.69 3.53 -9.07
N PHE A 106 7.96 3.93 -9.22
CA PHE A 106 8.46 4.42 -10.51
C PHE A 106 8.59 3.32 -11.56
N SER A 107 8.91 2.09 -11.16
CA SER A 107 8.90 0.93 -12.06
C SER A 107 7.49 0.65 -12.60
N MET A 108 6.47 0.71 -11.75
CA MET A 108 5.08 0.54 -12.15
C MET A 108 4.62 1.67 -13.08
N ILE A 109 5.00 2.91 -12.81
CA ILE A 109 4.70 4.05 -13.70
C ILE A 109 5.36 3.86 -15.06
N LYS A 110 6.66 3.53 -15.08
CA LYS A 110 7.39 3.27 -16.34
C LYS A 110 6.72 2.17 -17.16
N ASN A 111 6.38 1.07 -16.52
CA ASN A 111 5.74 -0.06 -17.20
C ASN A 111 4.35 0.31 -17.72
N SER A 112 3.54 1.06 -16.97
CA SER A 112 2.22 1.51 -17.40
C SER A 112 2.26 2.50 -18.58
N LEU A 113 3.39 3.19 -18.79
CA LEU A 113 3.59 4.06 -19.95
C LEU A 113 4.04 3.28 -21.21
N SER A 114 4.58 2.08 -21.00
CA SER A 114 5.06 1.21 -22.10
C SER A 114 4.04 0.13 -22.46
N ASP A 115 3.13 -0.21 -21.56
CA ASP A 115 2.15 -1.29 -21.73
C ASP A 115 0.84 -0.91 -21.00
N ASP A 116 -0.20 -0.63 -21.78
CA ASP A 116 -1.53 -0.25 -21.29
C ASP A 116 -2.20 -1.34 -20.44
N SER A 117 -1.74 -2.59 -20.53
CA SER A 117 -2.25 -3.68 -19.69
C SER A 117 -1.81 -3.56 -18.23
N VAL A 118 -0.77 -2.77 -17.93
CA VAL A 118 -0.25 -2.57 -16.58
C VAL A 118 -1.08 -1.54 -15.82
N ALA A 119 -1.98 -2.03 -14.98
CA ALA A 119 -2.83 -1.17 -14.17
C ALA A 119 -2.07 -0.55 -12.99
N LEU A 120 -2.11 0.79 -12.89
CA LEU A 120 -1.63 1.54 -11.73
C LEU A 120 -2.63 1.57 -10.58
N GLN A 121 -3.84 1.06 -10.78
CA GLN A 121 -4.84 0.99 -9.73
C GLN A 121 -4.33 0.16 -8.54
N GLY A 122 -4.47 0.69 -7.34
CA GLY A 122 -3.98 0.06 -6.11
C GLY A 122 -2.50 0.34 -5.79
N VAL A 123 -1.71 0.90 -6.71
CA VAL A 123 -0.33 1.29 -6.44
C VAL A 123 -0.32 2.58 -5.60
N LEU A 124 0.06 2.45 -4.33
CA LEU A 124 0.12 3.56 -3.40
C LEU A 124 1.17 4.58 -3.85
N GLY A 125 0.78 5.85 -3.93
CA GLY A 125 1.67 6.92 -4.35
C GLY A 125 1.79 7.11 -5.86
N SER A 126 1.12 6.32 -6.70
CA SER A 126 1.19 6.41 -8.16
C SER A 126 0.85 7.81 -8.70
N SER A 127 -0.17 8.48 -8.15
CA SER A 127 -0.56 9.83 -8.60
C SER A 127 0.53 10.87 -8.36
N ASN A 128 1.16 10.88 -7.18
CA ASN A 128 2.26 11.78 -6.90
C ASN A 128 3.54 11.38 -7.63
N GLY A 129 3.81 10.08 -7.72
CA GLY A 129 4.92 9.53 -8.48
C GLY A 129 4.85 9.93 -9.96
N ARG A 130 3.65 9.90 -10.57
CA ARG A 130 3.45 10.34 -11.97
C ARG A 130 3.77 11.83 -12.13
N LYS A 131 3.33 12.69 -11.23
CA LYS A 131 3.68 14.12 -11.24
C LYS A 131 5.20 14.35 -11.15
N ILE A 132 5.88 13.60 -10.28
CA ILE A 132 7.35 13.67 -10.15
C ILE A 132 8.01 13.16 -11.43
N TRP A 133 7.55 12.04 -11.99
CA TRP A 133 8.04 11.48 -13.24
C TRP A 133 7.97 12.47 -14.40
N GLU A 134 6.84 13.12 -14.57
CA GLU A 134 6.60 14.13 -15.59
C GLU A 134 7.48 15.38 -15.39
N SER A 135 7.56 15.87 -14.15
CA SER A 135 8.33 17.08 -13.82
C SER A 135 9.85 16.89 -13.97
N GLN A 136 10.36 15.66 -13.86
CA GLN A 136 11.77 15.31 -13.97
C GLN A 136 12.14 14.63 -15.29
N SER A 137 11.35 14.86 -16.35
CA SER A 137 11.64 14.36 -17.70
C SER A 137 11.86 12.85 -17.75
N ALA A 138 11.01 12.08 -17.10
CA ALA A 138 11.04 10.61 -17.03
C ALA A 138 12.32 10.01 -16.37
N ASN A 139 13.05 10.81 -15.61
CA ASN A 139 14.24 10.37 -14.87
C ASN A 139 14.19 10.84 -13.41
N PRO A 140 13.33 10.22 -12.58
CA PRO A 140 13.15 10.64 -11.20
C PRO A 140 14.43 10.44 -10.39
N LYS A 141 14.90 11.50 -9.75
CA LYS A 141 16.04 11.45 -8.82
C LYS A 141 15.54 10.92 -7.48
N LEU A 142 16.06 9.76 -7.08
CA LEU A 142 15.76 9.18 -5.78
C LEU A 142 16.78 9.62 -4.76
N ALA A 143 16.32 10.31 -3.72
CA ALA A 143 17.14 10.62 -2.56
C ALA A 143 17.08 9.46 -1.55
N PHE A 144 18.17 9.22 -0.84
CA PHE A 144 18.25 8.20 0.21
C PHE A 144 18.28 8.87 1.58
N GLY A 145 17.38 8.49 2.46
CA GLY A 145 17.33 9.01 3.83
C GLY A 145 15.90 9.23 4.33
N VAL A 146 15.61 8.76 5.54
CA VAL A 146 14.28 8.91 6.15
C VAL A 146 13.93 10.35 6.48
N ASP A 147 14.93 11.14 6.80
CA ASP A 147 14.80 12.56 7.20
C ASP A 147 14.85 13.51 5.98
N VAL A 148 15.02 12.98 4.77
CA VAL A 148 15.11 13.75 3.52
C VAL A 148 13.73 13.82 2.88
N LYS A 149 13.20 15.03 2.67
CA LYS A 149 11.86 15.22 2.10
C LYS A 149 11.76 14.67 0.67
N GLU A 150 12.82 14.82 -0.10
CA GLU A 150 12.92 14.37 -1.49
C GLU A 150 13.00 12.84 -1.62
N SER A 151 13.18 12.12 -0.52
CA SER A 151 13.15 10.65 -0.49
C SER A 151 11.73 10.09 -0.45
N GLN A 152 10.71 10.92 -0.26
CA GLN A 152 9.34 10.50 -0.07
C GLN A 152 8.44 10.94 -1.23
N VAL A 153 7.82 9.98 -1.88
CA VAL A 153 6.76 10.21 -2.90
C VAL A 153 5.44 10.55 -2.21
N LEU A 154 5.19 9.98 -1.04
CA LEU A 154 4.01 10.24 -0.22
C LEU A 154 4.41 11.00 1.05
N VAL A 155 3.57 11.94 1.47
CA VAL A 155 3.71 12.56 2.79
C VAL A 155 3.58 11.46 3.85
N ARG A 156 4.55 11.36 4.76
CA ARG A 156 4.66 10.30 5.79
C ARG A 156 4.61 8.89 5.19
N GLN A 157 5.38 8.66 4.15
CA GLN A 157 5.36 7.41 3.38
C GLN A 157 5.58 6.17 4.25
N LEU A 158 6.40 6.21 5.29
CA LEU A 158 6.56 5.09 6.23
C LEU A 158 5.25 4.64 6.91
N LEU A 159 4.29 5.55 7.05
CA LEU A 159 2.97 5.25 7.63
C LEU A 159 1.90 5.00 6.58
N LEU A 160 1.94 5.75 5.47
CA LEU A 160 0.90 5.74 4.45
C LEU A 160 1.27 4.93 3.20
N GLY A 161 2.53 4.55 3.06
CA GLY A 161 3.02 3.67 2.00
C GLY A 161 2.68 2.20 2.24
N VAL A 162 3.25 1.35 1.41
CA VAL A 162 3.01 -0.10 1.45
C VAL A 162 3.40 -0.66 2.81
N ASN A 163 4.60 -0.34 3.29
CA ASN A 163 5.06 -0.85 4.58
C ASN A 163 4.12 -0.45 5.74
N GLY A 164 3.77 0.83 5.83
CA GLY A 164 2.95 1.32 6.95
C GLY A 164 1.55 0.73 6.99
N ARG A 165 0.90 0.62 5.83
CA ARG A 165 -0.47 0.08 5.72
C ARG A 165 -0.54 -1.43 5.94
N TYR A 166 0.48 -2.16 5.49
CA TYR A 166 0.49 -3.63 5.51
C TYR A 166 1.27 -4.21 6.69
N LYS A 167 2.00 -3.38 7.45
CA LYS A 167 2.78 -3.84 8.60
C LYS A 167 1.91 -4.55 9.65
N SER A 168 0.81 -3.94 10.08
CA SER A 168 -0.04 -4.51 11.14
C SER A 168 -0.60 -5.89 10.77
N PRO A 169 -1.27 -6.08 9.62
CA PRO A 169 -1.71 -7.42 9.24
C PRO A 169 -0.55 -8.41 9.07
N MET A 170 0.61 -7.98 8.54
CA MET A 170 1.75 -8.87 8.35
C MET A 170 2.42 -9.29 9.66
N THR A 171 2.50 -8.43 10.66
CA THR A 171 3.00 -8.80 12.00
C THR A 171 2.07 -9.79 12.69
N THR A 172 0.76 -9.63 12.51
CA THR A 172 -0.23 -10.60 13.02
C THR A 172 -0.07 -11.98 12.38
N TRP A 173 0.43 -12.03 11.14
CA TRP A 173 0.74 -13.29 10.45
C TRP A 173 2.16 -13.81 10.74
N SER A 174 2.93 -13.13 11.60
CA SER A 174 4.36 -13.42 11.82
C SER A 174 5.20 -13.41 10.54
N LEU A 175 4.82 -12.60 9.55
CA LEU A 175 5.48 -12.49 8.26
C LEU A 175 6.52 -11.37 8.20
N CYS A 176 6.51 -10.47 9.17
CA CYS A 176 7.52 -9.41 9.30
C CYS A 176 8.51 -9.73 10.41
N LEU A 177 9.74 -9.43 10.16
CA LEU A 177 10.89 -9.53 11.08
C LEU A 177 10.95 -8.29 11.98
#